data_a64b4d27320a49b0cae9fef4de401bcc
#
_entry.id   a64b4d27320a49b0cae9fef4de401bcc
#
_cell.length_a   1.000
_cell.length_b   1.000
_cell.length_c   1.000
_cell.angle_alpha   90.00
_cell.angle_beta   90.00
_cell.angle_gamma   90.00
#
_symmetry.space_group_name_H-M   'P 1'
#
loop_
_entity.id
_entity.type
_entity.pdbx_description
1 polymer ?
#
loop_
_entity_poly.entity_id
_entity_poly.type
_entity_poly.pdbx_seq_one_letter_code
_entity_poly.pdbx_strand_id
1 'polypeptide(L)'
;WQRIVELGDAGTMHELVSGEVFKFIRGLGGSSMQEHMRGATFGISSPATLKLVMDKLDKIDLKSKDLAGDLYEYMLSKLTTSGANGQFRTPSHIIDLMVALMEPTFKDRIIDPACGTAGFLVGAAEWAKGAGQGSGKAFMTKANHERYETEMFHGFDFDATMVRIAAMHMFMHGIDEPNIAYRDSLLPLPDP
;
A
#
# COMPACT_ATOMS: atom_id res chain seq x y z
N TRP A 1 10.33 -16.93 1.44
CA TRP A 1 9.09 -17.40 2.04
C TRP A 1 9.18 -18.88 2.39
N GLN A 2 9.33 -19.80 1.44
CA GLN A 2 9.36 -21.25 1.66
C GLN A 2 10.34 -21.66 2.76
N ARG A 3 11.57 -21.14 2.75
CA ARG A 3 12.58 -21.41 3.78
C ARG A 3 12.16 -21.01 5.20
N ILE A 4 11.30 -20.00 5.33
CA ILE A 4 10.79 -19.55 6.64
C ILE A 4 9.69 -20.49 7.12
N VAL A 5 8.78 -20.87 6.23
CA VAL A 5 7.64 -21.75 6.57
C VAL A 5 8.13 -23.16 6.91
N GLU A 6 9.19 -23.65 6.22
CA GLU A 6 9.81 -24.97 6.44
C GLU A 6 10.58 -25.09 7.76
N LEU A 7 10.85 -23.98 8.48
CA LEU A 7 11.63 -24.03 9.75
C LEU A 7 11.01 -24.89 10.86
N GLY A 8 9.72 -25.22 10.79
CA GLY A 8 9.02 -26.09 11.74
C GLY A 8 8.95 -25.57 13.19
N ASP A 9 10.05 -25.00 13.72
CA ASP A 9 10.13 -24.43 15.06
C ASP A 9 9.69 -22.97 15.11
N ALA A 10 8.72 -22.68 15.97
CA ALA A 10 8.13 -21.34 16.08
C ALA A 10 9.11 -20.30 16.66
N GLY A 11 10.02 -20.71 17.55
CA GLY A 11 11.02 -19.82 18.13
C GLY A 11 12.04 -19.36 17.09
N THR A 12 12.64 -20.29 16.37
CA THR A 12 13.59 -20.01 15.28
C THR A 12 12.96 -19.18 14.18
N MET A 13 11.70 -19.47 13.81
CA MET A 13 10.94 -18.66 12.85
C MET A 13 10.79 -17.22 13.34
N HIS A 14 10.44 -17.03 14.61
CA HIS A 14 10.26 -15.70 15.20
C HIS A 14 11.57 -14.90 15.23
N GLU A 15 12.67 -15.50 15.64
CA GLU A 15 14.00 -14.85 15.61
C GLU A 15 14.42 -14.45 14.20
N LEU A 16 14.22 -15.32 13.22
CA LEU A 16 14.54 -15.02 11.82
C LEU A 16 13.69 -13.88 11.28
N VAL A 17 12.37 -13.91 11.52
CA VAL A 17 11.46 -12.88 10.99
C VAL A 17 11.71 -11.54 11.68
N SER A 18 11.77 -11.49 12.99
CA SER A 18 11.95 -10.24 13.73
C SER A 18 13.34 -9.61 13.52
N GLY A 19 14.37 -10.43 13.41
CA GLY A 19 15.76 -10.01 13.22
C GLY A 19 16.07 -9.74 11.73
N GLU A 20 16.23 -10.81 10.95
CA GLU A 20 16.80 -10.71 9.62
C GLU A 20 15.78 -10.23 8.58
N VAL A 21 14.53 -10.74 8.60
CA VAL A 21 13.54 -10.36 7.58
C VAL A 21 13.15 -8.90 7.73
N PHE A 22 12.85 -8.42 8.95
CA PHE A 22 12.51 -7.02 9.18
C PHE A 22 13.71 -6.08 8.97
N LYS A 23 14.93 -6.52 9.24
CA LYS A 23 16.14 -5.78 8.90
C LYS A 23 16.27 -5.63 7.38
N PHE A 24 16.03 -6.72 6.64
CA PHE A 24 16.01 -6.71 5.18
C PHE A 24 14.91 -5.76 4.65
N ILE A 25 13.66 -5.87 5.14
CA ILE A 25 12.54 -5.01 4.73
C ILE A 25 12.85 -3.53 4.94
N ARG A 26 13.44 -3.16 6.10
CA ARG A 26 13.87 -1.79 6.38
C ARG A 26 15.01 -1.31 5.47
N GLY A 27 15.77 -2.21 4.91
CA GLY A 27 16.88 -1.95 4.01
C GLY A 27 16.57 -2.15 2.53
N LEU A 28 15.34 -2.59 2.17
CA LEU A 28 14.91 -2.71 0.79
C LEU A 28 15.02 -1.33 0.12
N GLY A 29 16.00 -1.21 -0.77
CA GLY A 29 16.37 0.06 -1.36
C GLY A 29 15.81 0.24 -2.76
N GLY A 30 14.86 1.02 -2.87
CA GLY A 30 14.44 1.91 -3.93
C GLY A 30 13.99 3.15 -3.19
N SER A 31 14.10 4.32 -3.75
CA SER A 31 14.10 5.59 -3.01
C SER A 31 12.90 5.82 -2.10
N SER A 32 11.68 5.58 -2.57
CA SER A 32 10.45 5.93 -1.86
C SER A 32 10.07 4.88 -0.80
N MET A 33 9.98 3.61 -1.17
CA MET A 33 9.53 2.55 -0.26
C MET A 33 10.47 2.34 0.93
N GLN A 34 11.79 2.50 0.75
CA GLN A 34 12.77 2.40 1.83
C GLN A 34 12.52 3.46 2.92
N GLU A 35 12.20 4.69 2.52
CA GLU A 35 11.91 5.75 3.48
C GLU A 35 10.68 5.41 4.31
N HIS A 36 9.62 4.91 3.70
CA HIS A 36 8.40 4.47 4.38
C HIS A 36 8.64 3.28 5.31
N MET A 37 9.51 2.33 4.91
CA MET A 37 9.82 1.13 5.70
C MET A 37 10.85 1.34 6.80
N ARG A 38 11.62 2.42 6.79
CA ARG A 38 12.69 2.68 7.78
C ARG A 38 12.22 2.56 9.23
N GLY A 39 11.00 3.02 9.53
CA GLY A 39 10.38 2.94 10.86
C GLY A 39 9.53 1.69 11.10
N ALA A 40 9.55 0.69 10.22
CA ALA A 40 8.77 -0.53 10.40
C ALA A 40 9.28 -1.35 11.58
N THR A 41 8.36 -1.74 12.47
CA THR A 41 8.66 -2.58 13.64
C THR A 41 7.89 -3.89 13.56
N PHE A 42 8.52 -4.97 14.03
CA PHE A 42 7.87 -6.26 14.15
C PHE A 42 7.00 -6.28 15.41
N GLY A 43 5.69 -6.39 15.25
CA GLY A 43 4.72 -6.27 16.35
C GLY A 43 4.21 -7.60 16.93
N ILE A 44 4.55 -8.76 16.35
CA ILE A 44 4.08 -10.07 16.85
C ILE A 44 5.09 -10.59 17.88
N SER A 45 4.75 -10.48 19.16
CA SER A 45 5.65 -10.91 20.25
C SER A 45 5.63 -12.41 20.51
N SER A 46 4.54 -13.11 20.16
CA SER A 46 4.38 -14.55 20.39
C SER A 46 4.84 -15.38 19.20
N PRO A 47 5.85 -16.26 19.36
CA PRO A 47 6.27 -17.20 18.32
C PRO A 47 5.13 -18.09 17.80
N ALA A 48 4.27 -18.57 18.70
CA ALA A 48 3.12 -19.40 18.33
C ALA A 48 2.11 -18.63 17.46
N THR A 49 1.87 -17.34 17.77
CA THR A 49 1.00 -16.47 16.97
C THR A 49 1.60 -16.22 15.60
N LEU A 50 2.91 -15.95 15.52
CA LEU A 50 3.58 -15.78 14.23
C LEU A 50 3.43 -17.04 13.38
N LYS A 51 3.71 -18.22 13.94
CA LYS A 51 3.58 -19.48 13.21
C LYS A 51 2.17 -19.69 12.68
N LEU A 52 1.15 -19.45 13.50
CA LEU A 52 -0.26 -19.55 13.06
C LEU A 52 -0.57 -18.59 11.89
N VAL A 53 -0.07 -17.36 11.93
CA VAL A 53 -0.24 -16.39 10.85
C VAL A 53 0.47 -16.87 9.58
N MET A 54 1.71 -17.33 9.69
CA MET A 54 2.49 -17.84 8.55
C MET A 54 1.84 -19.06 7.92
N ASP A 55 1.36 -20.03 8.72
CA ASP A 55 0.66 -21.23 8.24
C ASP A 55 -0.66 -20.89 7.51
N LYS A 56 -1.30 -19.77 7.86
CA LYS A 56 -2.50 -19.28 7.17
C LYS A 56 -2.15 -18.57 5.87
N LEU A 57 -1.14 -17.71 5.88
CA LEU A 57 -0.69 -16.96 4.71
C LEU A 57 -0.11 -17.89 3.63
N ASP A 58 0.56 -18.97 4.03
CA ASP A 58 1.14 -19.95 3.10
C ASP A 58 0.08 -20.67 2.24
N LYS A 59 -1.16 -20.72 2.71
CA LYS A 59 -2.30 -21.29 1.97
C LYS A 59 -2.90 -20.34 0.93
N ILE A 60 -2.46 -19.10 0.89
CA ILE A 60 -2.95 -18.07 -0.01
C ILE A 60 -1.93 -17.86 -1.12
N ASP A 61 -2.34 -17.97 -2.37
CA ASP A 61 -1.45 -17.68 -3.51
C ASP A 61 -1.29 -16.17 -3.70
N LEU A 62 -0.32 -15.59 -3.00
CA LEU A 62 0.01 -14.16 -3.07
C LEU A 62 0.92 -13.78 -4.26
N LYS A 63 1.11 -14.67 -5.24
CA LYS A 63 1.96 -14.36 -6.40
C LYS A 63 1.31 -13.38 -7.37
N SER A 64 -0.02 -13.30 -7.37
CA SER A 64 -0.74 -12.26 -8.09
C SER A 64 -0.70 -10.95 -7.29
N LYS A 65 -0.24 -9.85 -7.92
CA LYS A 65 -0.28 -8.51 -7.31
C LYS A 65 -1.72 -8.09 -6.99
N ASP A 66 -2.67 -8.41 -7.86
CA ASP A 66 -4.08 -8.07 -7.67
C ASP A 66 -4.64 -8.74 -6.41
N LEU A 67 -4.39 -10.04 -6.23
CA LEU A 67 -4.84 -10.75 -5.03
C LEU A 67 -4.16 -10.23 -3.74
N ALA A 68 -2.91 -9.82 -3.82
CA ALA A 68 -2.20 -9.22 -2.69
C ALA A 68 -2.81 -7.86 -2.31
N GLY A 69 -3.19 -7.05 -3.29
CA GLY A 69 -3.91 -5.79 -3.12
C GLY A 69 -5.28 -6.01 -2.46
N ASP A 70 -6.08 -6.91 -2.99
CA ASP A 70 -7.41 -7.25 -2.47
C ASP A 70 -7.36 -7.75 -1.01
N LEU A 71 -6.36 -8.61 -0.70
CA LEU A 71 -6.16 -9.09 0.67
C LEU A 71 -5.78 -7.95 1.61
N TYR A 72 -4.88 -7.06 1.16
CA TYR A 72 -4.46 -5.92 1.95
C TYR A 72 -5.65 -4.98 2.21
N GLU A 73 -6.46 -4.71 1.20
CA GLU A 73 -7.68 -3.93 1.33
C GLU A 73 -8.69 -4.54 2.30
N TYR A 74 -8.89 -5.86 2.22
CA TYR A 74 -9.72 -6.58 3.18
C TYR A 74 -9.19 -6.45 4.61
N MET A 75 -7.88 -6.58 4.82
CA MET A 75 -7.26 -6.39 6.14
C MET A 75 -7.47 -4.96 6.65
N LEU A 76 -7.29 -3.94 5.82
CA LEU A 76 -7.55 -2.54 6.17
C LEU A 76 -9.02 -2.32 6.58
N SER A 77 -9.97 -2.93 5.86
CA SER A 77 -11.39 -2.84 6.21
C SER A 77 -11.71 -3.42 7.60
N LYS A 78 -11.02 -4.49 8.00
CA LYS A 78 -11.18 -5.10 9.33
C LYS A 78 -10.57 -4.27 10.44
N LEU A 79 -9.43 -3.62 10.18
CA LEU A 79 -8.81 -2.69 11.15
C LEU A 79 -9.71 -1.48 11.42
N THR A 80 -10.37 -0.94 10.41
CA THR A 80 -11.30 0.19 10.55
C THR A 80 -12.52 -0.19 11.39
N THR A 81 -13.10 -1.38 11.18
CA THR A 81 -14.27 -1.86 11.94
C THR A 81 -13.96 -2.16 13.41
N SER A 82 -12.72 -2.48 13.74
CA SER A 82 -12.30 -2.74 15.13
C SER A 82 -12.11 -1.47 15.98
N GLY A 83 -12.25 -0.27 15.38
CA GLY A 83 -12.13 1.01 16.08
C GLY A 83 -10.72 1.34 16.57
N ALA A 84 -9.73 0.54 16.21
CA ALA A 84 -8.37 0.62 16.76
C ALA A 84 -7.65 1.95 16.41
N ASN A 85 -8.04 2.62 15.32
CA ASN A 85 -7.36 3.84 14.88
C ASN A 85 -8.30 5.06 14.65
N GLY A 86 -9.61 4.97 14.90
CA GLY A 86 -10.55 6.09 14.74
C GLY A 86 -10.64 6.66 13.31
N GLN A 87 -10.04 6.02 12.35
CA GLN A 87 -9.94 6.47 10.97
C GLN A 87 -11.18 6.04 10.19
N PHE A 88 -11.88 7.00 9.63
CA PHE A 88 -12.98 6.72 8.70
C PHE A 88 -12.41 6.44 7.32
N ARG A 89 -12.73 5.27 6.76
CA ARG A 89 -12.41 4.93 5.39
C ARG A 89 -13.66 5.14 4.53
N THR A 90 -13.50 5.86 3.42
CA THR A 90 -14.58 5.98 2.43
C THR A 90 -14.89 4.61 1.84
N PRO A 91 -16.16 4.16 1.83
CA PRO A 91 -16.53 2.89 1.22
C PRO A 91 -16.13 2.81 -0.26
N SER A 92 -15.66 1.64 -0.71
CA SER A 92 -15.14 1.44 -2.08
C SER A 92 -16.13 1.86 -3.16
N HIS A 93 -17.41 1.51 -3.02
CA HIS A 93 -18.44 1.89 -4.00
C HIS A 93 -18.63 3.42 -4.15
N ILE A 94 -18.30 4.22 -3.12
CA ILE A 94 -18.32 5.69 -3.21
C ILE A 94 -17.07 6.17 -3.95
N ILE A 95 -15.91 5.57 -3.67
CA ILE A 95 -14.66 5.84 -4.38
C ILE A 95 -14.85 5.53 -5.87
N ASP A 96 -15.38 4.35 -6.20
CA ASP A 96 -15.63 3.91 -7.58
C ASP A 96 -16.57 4.87 -8.32
N LEU A 97 -17.65 5.32 -7.66
CA LEU A 97 -18.57 6.30 -8.23
C LEU A 97 -17.87 7.62 -8.52
N MET A 98 -17.08 8.15 -7.58
CA MET A 98 -16.37 9.42 -7.75
C MET A 98 -15.32 9.34 -8.87
N VAL A 99 -14.55 8.25 -8.90
CA VAL A 99 -13.55 8.02 -9.94
C VAL A 99 -14.21 7.88 -11.31
N ALA A 100 -15.33 7.14 -11.41
CA ALA A 100 -16.08 6.99 -12.65
C ALA A 100 -16.67 8.32 -13.17
N LEU A 101 -17.09 9.22 -12.27
CA LEU A 101 -17.58 10.56 -12.64
C LEU A 101 -16.45 11.49 -13.10
N MET A 102 -15.26 11.34 -12.53
CA MET A 102 -14.09 12.18 -12.85
C MET A 102 -13.34 11.72 -14.09
N GLU A 103 -13.43 10.41 -14.42
CA GLU A 103 -12.76 9.77 -15.57
C GLU A 103 -11.26 10.16 -15.71
N PRO A 104 -10.43 9.95 -14.66
CA PRO A 104 -9.04 10.40 -14.70
C PRO A 104 -8.26 9.71 -15.82
N THR A 105 -7.37 10.47 -16.45
CA THR A 105 -6.52 10.02 -17.56
C THR A 105 -5.03 10.10 -17.20
N PHE A 106 -4.15 9.48 -18.00
CA PHE A 106 -2.70 9.58 -17.82
C PHE A 106 -2.13 11.00 -17.97
N LYS A 107 -2.93 11.97 -18.40
CA LYS A 107 -2.52 13.39 -18.47
C LYS A 107 -2.72 14.10 -17.14
N ASP A 108 -3.54 13.54 -16.28
CA ASP A 108 -3.91 14.16 -15.02
C ASP A 108 -2.86 13.87 -13.93
N ARG A 109 -2.80 14.77 -12.96
CA ARG A 109 -2.09 14.58 -11.69
C ARG A 109 -3.15 14.56 -10.60
N ILE A 110 -3.19 13.47 -9.85
CA ILE A 110 -4.19 13.20 -8.82
C ILE A 110 -3.54 13.44 -7.48
N ILE A 111 -4.10 14.35 -6.70
CA ILE A 111 -3.57 14.75 -5.39
C ILE A 111 -4.64 14.52 -4.33
N ASP A 112 -4.31 13.76 -3.30
CA ASP A 112 -5.14 13.59 -2.11
C ASP A 112 -4.43 14.23 -0.91
N PRO A 113 -4.91 15.39 -0.42
CA PRO A 113 -4.25 16.14 0.65
C PRO A 113 -4.48 15.55 2.05
N ALA A 114 -5.33 14.53 2.20
CA ALA A 114 -5.65 13.85 3.46
C ALA A 114 -5.91 12.37 3.17
N CYS A 115 -4.90 11.70 2.57
CA CYS A 115 -5.09 10.45 1.85
C CYS A 115 -5.44 9.25 2.76
N GLY A 116 -5.20 9.33 4.06
CA GLY A 116 -5.45 8.21 4.97
C GLY A 116 -4.74 6.95 4.49
N THR A 117 -5.53 5.93 4.13
CA THR A 117 -5.03 4.67 3.55
C THR A 117 -4.84 4.72 2.03
N ALA A 118 -4.91 5.87 1.39
CA ALA A 118 -4.84 6.10 -0.07
C ALA A 118 -5.95 5.44 -0.90
N GLY A 119 -7.15 5.24 -0.32
CA GLY A 119 -8.24 4.57 -1.03
C GLY A 119 -8.65 5.25 -2.34
N PHE A 120 -8.73 6.58 -2.37
CA PHE A 120 -9.04 7.33 -3.60
C PHE A 120 -7.93 7.22 -4.65
N LEU A 121 -6.65 7.26 -4.23
CA LEU A 121 -5.53 7.12 -5.14
C LEU A 121 -5.47 5.71 -5.74
N VAL A 122 -5.73 4.68 -4.94
CA VAL A 122 -5.83 3.28 -5.41
C VAL A 122 -6.99 3.11 -6.37
N GLY A 123 -8.19 3.62 -6.05
CA GLY A 123 -9.34 3.56 -6.96
C GLY A 123 -9.06 4.25 -8.30
N ALA A 124 -8.41 5.42 -8.29
CA ALA A 124 -8.00 6.10 -9.51
C ALA A 124 -6.91 5.33 -10.28
N ALA A 125 -6.01 4.65 -9.57
CA ALA A 125 -4.97 3.82 -10.17
C ALA A 125 -5.56 2.59 -10.88
N GLU A 126 -6.51 1.89 -10.25
CA GLU A 126 -7.22 0.77 -10.86
C GLU A 126 -8.06 1.20 -12.08
N TRP A 127 -8.71 2.37 -12.00
CA TRP A 127 -9.38 2.96 -13.15
C TRP A 127 -8.43 3.19 -14.33
N ALA A 128 -7.27 3.79 -14.08
CA ALA A 128 -6.26 4.06 -15.09
C ALA A 128 -5.70 2.78 -15.76
N LYS A 129 -5.58 1.68 -15.01
CA LYS A 129 -5.17 0.37 -15.56
C LYS A 129 -6.18 -0.27 -16.51
N GLY A 130 -7.44 0.15 -16.50
CA GLY A 130 -8.42 -0.38 -17.44
C GLY A 130 -9.72 -0.90 -16.84
N ALA A 131 -9.94 -0.75 -15.55
CA ALA A 131 -11.25 -0.96 -14.95
C ALA A 131 -12.27 0.07 -15.47
N GLY A 132 -11.80 1.25 -15.92
CA GLY A 132 -12.56 2.26 -16.63
C GLY A 132 -12.60 2.01 -18.13
N GLN A 133 -13.77 2.22 -18.75
CA GLN A 133 -13.99 1.99 -20.17
C GLN A 133 -12.97 2.72 -21.05
N GLY A 134 -12.04 1.99 -21.67
CA GLY A 134 -11.21 2.45 -22.78
C GLY A 134 -9.74 2.77 -22.48
N SER A 135 -9.29 2.78 -21.24
CA SER A 135 -7.92 3.19 -20.91
C SER A 135 -6.85 2.07 -21.07
N GLY A 136 -7.23 0.81 -21.09
CA GLY A 136 -6.29 -0.32 -21.09
C GLY A 136 -5.27 -0.33 -22.25
N LYS A 137 -5.63 0.22 -23.45
CA LYS A 137 -4.69 0.37 -24.56
C LYS A 137 -3.70 1.51 -24.37
N ALA A 138 -4.13 2.59 -23.71
CA ALA A 138 -3.28 3.74 -23.42
C ALA A 138 -2.22 3.42 -22.35
N PHE A 139 -2.53 2.53 -21.40
CA PHE A 139 -1.59 2.07 -20.37
C PHE A 139 -0.38 1.33 -20.93
N MET A 140 -0.51 0.68 -22.09
CA MET A 140 0.54 -0.16 -22.70
C MET A 140 1.75 0.63 -23.21
N THR A 141 1.72 1.97 -23.24
CA THR A 141 2.88 2.76 -23.67
C THR A 141 3.89 2.95 -22.54
N LYS A 142 5.20 2.89 -22.86
CA LYS A 142 6.28 3.11 -21.89
C LYS A 142 6.14 4.46 -21.15
N ALA A 143 5.81 5.52 -21.89
CA ALA A 143 5.64 6.85 -21.31
C ALA A 143 4.49 6.93 -20.30
N ASN A 144 3.35 6.28 -20.60
CA ASN A 144 2.22 6.23 -19.66
C ASN A 144 2.54 5.37 -18.43
N HIS A 145 3.28 4.30 -18.60
CA HIS A 145 3.71 3.46 -17.49
C HIS A 145 4.66 4.23 -16.55
N GLU A 146 5.67 4.91 -17.07
CA GLU A 146 6.58 5.74 -16.29
C GLU A 146 5.83 6.84 -15.53
N ARG A 147 4.91 7.51 -16.21
CA ARG A 147 4.08 8.55 -15.59
C ARG A 147 3.15 7.99 -14.50
N TYR A 148 2.55 6.83 -14.72
CA TYR A 148 1.73 6.12 -13.75
C TYR A 148 2.51 5.80 -12.47
N GLU A 149 3.74 5.33 -12.60
CA GLU A 149 4.61 4.95 -11.48
C GLU A 149 5.11 6.16 -10.67
N THR A 150 5.40 7.28 -11.33
CA THR A 150 6.21 8.34 -10.69
C THR A 150 5.54 9.71 -10.58
N GLU A 151 4.53 10.01 -11.41
CA GLU A 151 4.02 11.39 -11.52
C GLU A 151 2.52 11.54 -11.29
N MET A 152 1.74 10.48 -11.45
CA MET A 152 0.28 10.59 -11.53
C MET A 152 -0.36 10.76 -10.16
N PHE A 153 0.14 10.07 -9.13
CA PHE A 153 -0.52 9.98 -7.83
C PHE A 153 0.33 10.59 -6.72
N HIS A 154 -0.28 11.51 -5.96
CA HIS A 154 0.36 12.16 -4.81
C HIS A 154 -0.58 12.14 -3.61
N GLY A 155 -0.10 11.66 -2.47
CA GLY A 155 -0.85 11.62 -1.22
C GLY A 155 -0.12 12.30 -0.08
N PHE A 156 -0.87 12.99 0.77
CA PHE A 156 -0.35 13.60 1.99
C PHE A 156 -1.18 13.15 3.18
N ASP A 157 -0.50 12.89 4.30
CA ASP A 157 -1.17 12.69 5.58
C ASP A 157 -0.25 13.17 6.70
N PHE A 158 -0.83 13.64 7.80
CA PHE A 158 -0.08 14.08 8.98
C PHE A 158 0.16 12.96 10.01
N ASP A 159 -0.38 11.77 9.78
CA ASP A 159 -0.12 10.58 10.59
C ASP A 159 0.92 9.69 9.88
N ALA A 160 2.09 9.55 10.48
CA ALA A 160 3.18 8.73 9.93
C ALA A 160 2.80 7.24 9.75
N THR A 161 1.82 6.75 10.52
CA THR A 161 1.30 5.39 10.35
C THR A 161 0.45 5.30 9.10
N MET A 162 -0.41 6.30 8.85
CA MET A 162 -1.23 6.38 7.64
C MET A 162 -0.35 6.52 6.39
N VAL A 163 0.67 7.36 6.42
CA VAL A 163 1.65 7.49 5.32
C VAL A 163 2.26 6.14 4.96
N ARG A 164 2.66 5.32 5.95
CA ARG A 164 3.20 3.99 5.70
C ARG A 164 2.17 3.03 5.15
N ILE A 165 0.97 3.02 5.72
CA ILE A 165 -0.16 2.19 5.25
C ILE A 165 -0.52 2.55 3.82
N ALA A 166 -0.63 3.86 3.51
CA ALA A 166 -0.93 4.36 2.18
C ALA A 166 0.13 3.95 1.15
N ALA A 167 1.41 4.11 1.48
CA ALA A 167 2.51 3.70 0.61
C ALA A 167 2.47 2.19 0.32
N MET A 168 2.24 1.35 1.35
CA MET A 168 2.08 -0.09 1.18
C MET A 168 0.86 -0.43 0.33
N HIS A 169 -0.27 0.27 0.52
CA HIS A 169 -1.49 0.06 -0.25
C HIS A 169 -1.26 0.35 -1.73
N MET A 170 -0.65 1.49 -2.06
CA MET A 170 -0.28 1.84 -3.43
C MET A 170 0.69 0.81 -4.04
N PHE A 171 1.71 0.39 -3.27
CA PHE A 171 2.67 -0.63 -3.71
C PHE A 171 2.00 -1.97 -4.02
N MET A 172 1.08 -2.44 -3.17
CA MET A 172 0.34 -3.68 -3.39
C MET A 172 -0.55 -3.63 -4.64
N HIS A 173 -0.97 -2.44 -5.07
CA HIS A 173 -1.70 -2.19 -6.31
C HIS A 173 -0.79 -1.86 -7.50
N GLY A 174 0.51 -2.10 -7.38
CA GLY A 174 1.49 -2.06 -8.47
C GLY A 174 2.02 -0.68 -8.79
N ILE A 175 2.05 0.24 -7.83
CA ILE A 175 2.79 1.49 -7.90
C ILE A 175 4.04 1.31 -7.06
N ASP A 176 5.15 1.00 -7.70
CA ASP A 176 6.38 0.57 -7.02
C ASP A 176 7.08 1.72 -6.29
N GLU A 177 6.87 2.99 -6.73
CA GLU A 177 7.42 4.19 -6.10
C GLU A 177 6.31 5.21 -5.74
N PRO A 178 5.46 4.92 -4.73
CA PRO A 178 4.33 5.78 -4.39
C PRO A 178 4.78 7.13 -3.80
N ASN A 179 4.27 8.22 -4.36
CA ASN A 179 4.50 9.58 -3.85
C ASN A 179 3.56 9.89 -2.68
N ILE A 180 3.78 9.25 -1.56
CA ILE A 180 3.06 9.51 -0.31
C ILE A 180 4.00 10.22 0.67
N ALA A 181 3.60 11.37 1.19
CA ALA A 181 4.46 12.15 2.06
C ALA A 181 3.77 12.54 3.38
N TYR A 182 4.57 12.53 4.46
CA TYR A 182 4.14 13.10 5.74
C TYR A 182 4.04 14.62 5.64
N ARG A 183 2.84 15.14 5.76
CA ARG A 183 2.59 16.58 5.68
C ARG A 183 1.25 16.95 6.31
N ASP A 184 1.23 18.06 7.01
CA ASP A 184 -0.01 18.78 7.32
C ASP A 184 -0.37 19.67 6.11
N SER A 185 -1.41 19.30 5.40
CA SER A 185 -1.86 19.99 4.18
C SER A 185 -2.52 21.35 4.45
N LEU A 186 -2.79 21.69 5.72
CA LEU A 186 -3.30 22.99 6.12
C LEU A 186 -2.17 24.01 6.36
N LEU A 187 -0.93 23.55 6.46
CA LEU A 187 0.21 24.43 6.61
C LEU A 187 0.67 24.95 5.23
N PRO A 188 1.17 26.21 5.17
CA PRO A 188 1.75 26.73 3.94
C PRO A 188 2.92 25.84 3.46
N LEU A 189 3.16 25.87 2.15
CA LEU A 189 4.40 25.28 1.62
C LEU A 189 5.61 25.98 2.26
N PRO A 190 6.68 25.23 2.61
CA PRO A 190 7.93 25.89 2.95
C PRO A 190 8.35 26.77 1.77
N ASP A 191 8.85 27.96 2.09
CA ASP A 191 9.41 28.83 1.07
C ASP A 191 10.50 28.10 0.27
N PRO A 192 10.56 28.31 -1.05
CA PRO A 192 11.50 27.62 -1.94
C PRO A 192 12.97 27.90 -1.59
#